data_a8a0c5de5117248c46e3fc11d7caf44b
#
_entry.id   a8a0c5de5117248c46e3fc11d7caf44b
#
_cell.length_a   1.000
_cell.length_b   1.000
_cell.length_c   1.000
_cell.angle_alpha   90.00
_cell.angle_beta   90.00
_cell.angle_gamma   90.00
#
_symmetry.space_group_name_H-M   'P 1'
#
loop_
_entity.id
_entity.type
_entity.pdbx_description
1 polymer ?
#
loop_
_entity_poly.entity_id
_entity_poly.type
_entity_poly.pdbx_seq_one_letter_code
_entity_poly.pdbx_strand_id
1 'polypeptide(L)'
;MTSPLPAAFDNRVSRDLGVDIPIVQAPMGWIARSQLASAVSQAGACGIIETSSGELDAVKDEIRKMRELTDRPFGVNIAQAFVRDPAIAEFVIDQGVKFVTTSAGSPTKYTGILKEA
;
A
#
# COMPACT_ATOMS: atom_id res chain seq x y z
N MET A 1 -10.07 23.03 15.77
CA MET A 1 -10.16 21.89 16.70
C MET A 1 -10.84 20.73 15.99
N THR A 2 -10.17 19.60 15.91
CA THR A 2 -10.74 18.40 15.27
C THR A 2 -11.62 17.68 16.28
N SER A 3 -12.81 17.24 15.85
CA SER A 3 -13.66 16.37 16.65
C SER A 3 -12.95 15.01 16.85
N PRO A 4 -13.12 14.35 18.00
CA PRO A 4 -12.57 13.02 18.19
C PRO A 4 -13.20 12.05 17.17
N LEU A 5 -12.40 11.10 16.71
CA LEU A 5 -12.89 10.05 15.81
C LEU A 5 -13.92 9.16 16.52
N PRO A 6 -14.91 8.62 15.79
CA PRO A 6 -15.85 7.68 16.35
C PRO A 6 -15.14 6.47 17.00
N ALA A 7 -15.64 6.03 18.17
CA ALA A 7 -15.07 4.87 18.88
C ALA A 7 -15.06 3.62 18.02
N ALA A 8 -16.02 3.44 17.11
CA ALA A 8 -16.08 2.33 16.18
C ALA A 8 -14.89 2.27 15.22
N PHE A 9 -14.14 3.36 15.04
CA PHE A 9 -12.93 3.38 14.20
C PHE A 9 -11.73 2.73 14.88
N ASP A 10 -11.75 2.59 16.21
CA ASP A 10 -10.77 1.77 16.90
C ASP A 10 -11.21 0.32 16.85
N ASN A 11 -10.73 -0.40 15.85
CA ASN A 11 -11.07 -1.78 15.57
C ASN A 11 -9.84 -2.54 15.07
N ARG A 12 -10.00 -3.83 14.78
CA ARG A 12 -8.92 -4.67 14.33
C ARG A 12 -8.26 -4.13 13.05
N VAL A 13 -9.04 -3.63 12.10
CA VAL A 13 -8.50 -3.13 10.82
C VAL A 13 -7.62 -1.91 11.06
N SER A 14 -8.10 -0.92 11.82
CA SER A 14 -7.30 0.28 12.10
C SER A 14 -6.04 -0.04 12.89
N ARG A 15 -6.11 -0.99 13.84
CA ARG A 15 -4.95 -1.40 14.61
C ARG A 15 -3.93 -2.17 13.77
N ASP A 16 -4.38 -3.12 12.96
CA ASP A 16 -3.48 -3.94 12.12
C ASP A 16 -2.78 -3.09 11.05
N LEU A 17 -3.45 -2.09 10.50
CA LEU A 17 -2.88 -1.19 9.50
C LEU A 17 -2.13 0.00 10.11
N GLY A 18 -2.31 0.27 11.39
CA GLY A 18 -1.72 1.44 12.05
C GLY A 18 -2.32 2.77 11.60
N VAL A 19 -3.60 2.76 11.22
CA VAL A 19 -4.31 3.95 10.73
C VAL A 19 -5.39 4.40 11.71
N ASP A 20 -5.80 5.67 11.62
CA ASP A 20 -6.84 6.23 12.47
C ASP A 20 -8.24 5.91 11.94
N ILE A 21 -8.37 5.80 10.63
CA ILE A 21 -9.64 5.59 9.92
C ILE A 21 -9.54 4.25 9.18
N PRO A 22 -10.43 3.28 9.46
CA PRO A 22 -10.34 1.94 8.86
C PRO A 22 -10.84 1.92 7.41
N ILE A 23 -10.23 2.73 6.57
CA ILE A 23 -10.51 2.83 5.14
C ILE A 23 -9.21 2.60 4.39
N VAL A 24 -9.26 1.77 3.36
CA VAL A 24 -8.14 1.50 2.46
C VAL A 24 -8.51 2.05 1.09
N GLN A 25 -7.69 2.93 0.57
CA GLN A 25 -7.88 3.45 -0.79
C GLN A 25 -7.52 2.36 -1.80
N ALA A 26 -8.38 2.16 -2.78
CA ALA A 26 -8.18 1.13 -3.80
C ALA A 26 -6.97 1.43 -4.69
N PRO A 27 -6.22 0.41 -5.11
CA PRO A 27 -5.23 0.58 -6.17
C PRO A 27 -5.94 0.90 -7.48
N MET A 28 -5.44 1.91 -8.18
CA MET A 28 -6.01 2.35 -9.46
C MET A 28 -4.86 2.65 -10.41
N GLY A 29 -4.83 1.95 -11.55
CA GLY A 29 -3.78 2.09 -12.54
C GLY A 29 -3.56 3.55 -12.96
N TRP A 30 -2.31 4.01 -12.91
CA TRP A 30 -1.86 5.36 -13.27
C TRP A 30 -2.40 6.49 -12.37
N ILE A 31 -3.32 6.20 -11.46
CA ILE A 31 -3.96 7.19 -10.58
C ILE A 31 -3.44 7.08 -9.15
N ALA A 32 -3.46 5.85 -8.59
CA ALA A 32 -3.08 5.60 -7.20
C ALA A 32 -1.56 5.50 -7.05
N ARG A 33 -0.91 6.63 -7.14
CA ARG A 33 0.53 6.80 -6.96
C ARG A 33 0.80 7.64 -5.72
N SER A 34 2.04 8.02 -5.52
CA SER A 34 2.49 8.70 -4.31
C SER A 34 1.66 9.93 -3.94
N GLN A 35 1.23 10.71 -4.92
CA GLN A 35 0.47 11.93 -4.66
C GLN A 35 -0.90 11.62 -4.02
N LEU A 36 -1.68 10.72 -4.60
CA LEU A 36 -2.97 10.33 -4.03
C LEU A 36 -2.80 9.53 -2.74
N ALA A 37 -1.94 8.52 -2.77
CA ALA A 37 -1.75 7.64 -1.63
C ALA A 37 -1.25 8.40 -0.39
N SER A 38 -0.34 9.35 -0.55
CA SER A 38 0.15 10.17 0.56
C SER A 38 -0.94 11.07 1.14
N ALA A 39 -1.79 11.63 0.30
CA ALA A 39 -2.92 12.44 0.77
C ALA A 39 -3.91 11.59 1.60
N VAL A 40 -4.18 10.37 1.17
CA VAL A 40 -5.03 9.43 1.91
C VAL A 40 -4.40 9.05 3.25
N SER A 41 -3.13 8.66 3.24
CA SER A 41 -2.42 8.29 4.48
C SER A 41 -2.31 9.47 5.44
N GLN A 42 -2.05 10.66 4.95
CA GLN A 42 -1.96 11.86 5.75
C GLN A 42 -3.31 12.23 6.37
N ALA A 43 -4.41 11.92 5.70
CA ALA A 43 -5.76 12.12 6.24
C ALA A 43 -6.14 11.10 7.34
N GLY A 44 -5.32 10.07 7.57
CA GLY A 44 -5.53 9.08 8.62
C GLY A 44 -6.03 7.72 8.15
N ALA A 45 -6.24 7.53 6.85
CA ALA A 45 -6.61 6.25 6.25
C ALA A 45 -5.38 5.53 5.66
N CYS A 46 -5.55 4.47 4.91
CA CYS A 46 -4.43 3.73 4.31
C CYS A 46 -4.35 3.99 2.81
N GLY A 47 -3.33 4.71 2.37
CA GLY A 47 -3.02 4.89 0.96
C GLY A 47 -2.33 3.66 0.37
N ILE A 48 -2.65 3.32 -0.87
CA ILE A 48 -2.06 2.17 -1.59
C ILE A 48 -1.44 2.67 -2.90
N ILE A 49 -0.16 2.35 -3.09
CA ILE A 49 0.54 2.59 -4.36
C ILE A 49 0.25 1.43 -5.32
N GLU A 50 -0.13 1.74 -6.55
CA GLU A 50 -0.38 0.76 -7.59
C GLU A 50 0.92 0.33 -8.30
N THR A 51 0.92 -0.86 -8.92
CA THR A 51 2.08 -1.38 -9.65
C THR A 51 1.75 -1.76 -11.10
N SER A 52 0.63 -1.28 -11.63
CA SER A 52 0.14 -1.72 -12.95
C SER A 52 1.03 -1.30 -14.12
N SER A 53 1.96 -0.38 -13.92
CA SER A 53 3.00 -0.09 -14.92
C SER A 53 3.91 -1.29 -15.19
N GLY A 54 4.06 -2.18 -14.21
CA GLY A 54 4.94 -3.34 -14.30
C GLY A 54 6.43 -3.01 -14.23
N GLU A 55 6.79 -1.75 -14.09
CA GLU A 55 8.17 -1.28 -14.08
C GLU A 55 8.65 -1.05 -12.65
N LEU A 56 9.56 -1.90 -12.16
CA LEU A 56 10.05 -1.84 -10.78
C LEU A 56 10.70 -0.50 -10.44
N ASP A 57 11.44 0.09 -11.37
CA ASP A 57 12.09 1.39 -11.12
C ASP A 57 11.07 2.51 -10.92
N ALA A 58 9.98 2.49 -11.69
CA ALA A 58 8.88 3.45 -11.51
C ALA A 58 8.20 3.26 -10.17
N VAL A 59 7.95 2.02 -9.75
CA VAL A 59 7.37 1.70 -8.45
C VAL A 59 8.28 2.14 -7.32
N LYS A 60 9.59 1.88 -7.45
CA LYS A 60 10.60 2.32 -6.48
C LYS A 60 10.60 3.84 -6.30
N ASP A 61 10.52 4.56 -7.39
CA ASP A 61 10.49 6.03 -7.37
C ASP A 61 9.21 6.53 -6.67
N GLU A 62 8.07 5.91 -6.93
CA GLU A 62 6.82 6.26 -6.25
C GLU A 62 6.86 5.96 -4.74
N ILE A 63 7.48 4.85 -4.32
CA ILE A 63 7.68 4.55 -2.90
C ILE A 63 8.59 5.59 -2.24
N ARG A 64 9.67 5.99 -2.92
CA ARG A 64 10.56 7.03 -2.44
C ARG A 64 9.82 8.36 -2.24
N LYS A 65 9.07 8.78 -3.25
CA LYS A 65 8.25 10.00 -3.18
C LYS A 65 7.22 9.93 -2.05
N MET A 66 6.59 8.75 -1.86
CA MET A 66 5.64 8.54 -0.79
C MET A 66 6.26 8.83 0.57
N ARG A 67 7.47 8.36 0.81
CA ARG A 67 8.19 8.57 2.07
C ARG A 67 8.63 10.01 2.29
N GLU A 68 8.83 10.76 1.22
CA GLU A 68 9.10 12.20 1.31
C GLU A 68 7.84 13.01 1.64
N LEU A 69 6.67 12.53 1.21
CA LEU A 69 5.39 13.22 1.36
C LEU A 69 4.71 12.94 2.70
N THR A 70 4.94 11.78 3.30
CA THR A 70 4.31 11.41 4.58
C THR A 70 5.14 10.38 5.34
N ASP A 71 5.06 10.45 6.67
CA ASP A 71 5.58 9.42 7.58
C ASP A 71 4.49 8.40 7.96
N ARG A 72 3.28 8.58 7.50
CA ARG A 72 2.14 7.73 7.82
C ARG A 72 2.21 6.39 7.10
N PRO A 73 1.58 5.32 7.66
CA PRO A 73 1.54 4.01 7.01
C PRO A 73 0.89 4.04 5.63
N PHE A 74 1.41 3.22 4.75
CA PHE A 74 0.87 3.01 3.41
C PHE A 74 1.14 1.57 2.96
N GLY A 75 0.48 1.15 1.90
CA GLY A 75 0.68 -0.15 1.31
C GLY A 75 1.02 -0.07 -0.18
N VAL A 76 1.32 -1.22 -0.73
CA VAL A 76 1.55 -1.42 -2.16
C VAL A 76 0.66 -2.56 -2.65
N ASN A 77 0.04 -2.41 -3.80
CA ASN A 77 -0.72 -3.48 -4.44
C ASN A 77 0.11 -4.13 -5.55
N ILE A 78 0.24 -5.45 -5.50
CA ILE A 78 0.85 -6.22 -6.57
C ILE A 78 -0.25 -6.65 -7.55
N ALA A 79 -0.31 -5.98 -8.69
CA ALA A 79 -1.25 -6.28 -9.76
C ALA A 79 -0.69 -7.41 -10.64
N GLN A 80 -0.94 -8.66 -10.27
CA GLN A 80 -0.27 -9.84 -10.81
C GLN A 80 -0.39 -10.00 -12.34
N ALA A 81 -1.51 -9.56 -12.93
CA ALA A 81 -1.69 -9.62 -14.38
C ALA A 81 -0.78 -8.67 -15.15
N PHE A 82 -0.32 -7.60 -14.50
CA PHE A 82 0.49 -6.54 -15.13
C PHE A 82 1.95 -6.61 -14.71
N VAL A 83 2.25 -7.07 -13.51
CA VAL A 83 3.61 -7.21 -13.00
C VAL A 83 4.08 -8.63 -13.28
N ARG A 84 4.92 -8.78 -14.28
CA ARG A 84 5.43 -10.10 -14.71
C ARG A 84 6.77 -10.46 -14.10
N ASP A 85 7.47 -9.50 -13.50
CA ASP A 85 8.74 -9.76 -12.85
C ASP A 85 8.51 -10.55 -11.56
N PRO A 86 9.04 -11.80 -11.46
CA PRO A 86 8.86 -12.63 -10.27
C PRO A 86 9.53 -12.05 -9.02
N ALA A 87 10.46 -11.12 -9.18
CA ALA A 87 11.14 -10.46 -8.06
C ALA A 87 10.31 -9.39 -7.38
N ILE A 88 9.07 -9.13 -7.82
CA ILE A 88 8.24 -8.05 -7.25
C ILE A 88 8.02 -8.21 -5.74
N ALA A 89 7.81 -9.43 -5.25
CA ALA A 89 7.58 -9.65 -3.83
C ALA A 89 8.82 -9.32 -3.00
N GLU A 90 9.99 -9.81 -3.41
CA GLU A 90 11.27 -9.51 -2.77
C GLU A 90 11.57 -8.01 -2.82
N PHE A 91 11.32 -7.40 -3.98
CA PHE A 91 11.48 -5.95 -4.16
C PHE A 91 10.63 -5.16 -3.15
N VAL A 92 9.36 -5.49 -2.99
CA VAL A 92 8.45 -4.81 -2.06
C VAL A 92 8.92 -5.01 -0.61
N ILE A 93 9.39 -6.22 -0.27
CA ILE A 93 9.98 -6.52 1.04
C ILE A 93 11.22 -5.66 1.28
N ASP A 94 12.12 -5.59 0.32
CA ASP A 94 13.36 -4.81 0.40
C ASP A 94 13.10 -3.31 0.56
N GLN A 95 11.99 -2.82 0.00
CA GLN A 95 11.56 -1.44 0.21
C GLN A 95 10.97 -1.20 1.60
N GLY A 96 10.81 -2.23 2.43
CA GLY A 96 10.30 -2.10 3.79
C GLY A 96 8.80 -1.78 3.87
N VAL A 97 8.05 -2.13 2.85
CA VAL A 97 6.59 -1.94 2.83
C VAL A 97 5.92 -2.92 3.81
N LYS A 98 5.05 -2.41 4.68
CA LYS A 98 4.43 -3.20 5.75
C LYS A 98 3.06 -3.77 5.40
N PHE A 99 2.40 -3.24 4.40
CA PHE A 99 1.08 -3.70 3.98
C PHE A 99 1.07 -3.93 2.48
N VAL A 100 0.69 -5.12 2.06
CA VAL A 100 0.66 -5.51 0.65
C VAL A 100 -0.69 -6.13 0.35
N THR A 101 -1.30 -5.71 -0.75
CA THR A 101 -2.43 -6.39 -1.35
C THR A 101 -2.02 -7.02 -2.67
N THR A 102 -2.66 -8.11 -3.05
CA THR A 102 -2.47 -8.72 -4.37
C THR A 102 -3.79 -8.73 -5.11
N SER A 103 -3.73 -8.52 -6.41
CA SER A 103 -4.92 -8.49 -7.26
C SER A 103 -4.64 -9.10 -8.63
N ALA A 104 -5.71 -9.36 -9.38
CA ALA A 104 -5.63 -9.87 -10.76
C ALA A 104 -4.81 -11.16 -10.89
N GLY A 105 -4.93 -12.06 -9.93
CA GLY A 105 -4.26 -13.34 -9.90
C GLY A 105 -4.53 -14.11 -8.61
N SER A 106 -3.91 -15.28 -8.45
CA SER A 106 -4.09 -16.09 -7.24
C SER A 106 -3.38 -15.48 -6.04
N PRO A 107 -4.04 -15.35 -4.89
CA PRO A 107 -3.40 -14.85 -3.68
C PRO A 107 -2.30 -15.79 -3.15
N THR A 108 -2.30 -17.04 -3.52
CA THR A 108 -1.33 -18.02 -3.03
C THR A 108 0.07 -17.79 -3.57
N LYS A 109 0.22 -17.09 -4.69
CA LYS A 109 1.51 -16.90 -5.36
C LYS A 109 2.55 -16.18 -4.49
N TYR A 110 2.14 -15.15 -3.76
CA TYR A 110 3.06 -14.30 -2.98
C TYR A 110 2.79 -14.30 -1.48
N THR A 111 1.64 -14.82 -1.02
CA THR A 111 1.24 -14.73 0.39
C THR A 111 2.27 -15.34 1.33
N GLY A 112 2.83 -16.48 1.00
CA GLY A 112 3.82 -17.16 1.84
C GLY A 112 5.04 -16.29 2.11
N ILE A 113 5.71 -15.84 1.06
CA ILE A 113 6.94 -15.04 1.17
C ILE A 113 6.68 -13.68 1.85
N LEU A 114 5.55 -13.05 1.57
CA LEU A 114 5.19 -11.78 2.20
C LEU A 114 4.91 -11.92 3.69
N LYS A 115 4.28 -13.02 4.11
CA LYS A 115 4.00 -13.27 5.54
C LYS A 115 5.24 -13.63 6.34
N GLU A 116 6.24 -14.23 5.72
CA GLU A 116 7.50 -14.58 6.38
C GLU A 116 8.41 -13.37 6.61
N ALA A 117 8.21 -12.33 5.83
CA ALA A 117 8.95 -11.09 5.97
C ALA A 117 8.32 -10.19 7.02
#